data_f35e59368f72f04a6379e60a03ca9ee6
#
_entry.id   f35e59368f72f04a6379e60a03ca9ee6
#
_cell.length_a   1.000
_cell.length_b   1.000
_cell.length_c   1.000
_cell.angle_alpha   90.00
_cell.angle_beta   90.00
_cell.angle_gamma   90.00
#
_symmetry.space_group_name_H-M   'P 1'
#
loop_
_entity.id
_entity.type
_entity.pdbx_description
1 polymer ?
#
loop_
_entity_poly.entity_id
_entity_poly.type
_entity_poly.pdbx_seq_one_letter_code
_entity_poly.pdbx_strand_id
1 'polypeptide(L)'
;MINLKFNNHEFSNIDTVLFDKDGTFIDLHYFWGKMTELRVNEIIKLYGLKEGLFPELCLKLGYDTSCARMLSDGITALYSRPVIIQIFCKDLQDFGVNISENELENIFDSVSTIFYQDMIKYTKPIDSAIDFIKNIKSRGVKTGIVTSDSVESTHLTLKHFNWEPLFNVVIGRESTTETKESGAPVKMALEILGANPQSTIMIGDAPMDYLAAKNAGLDRTILVATGQIKQDELSKTSEYTINTLNDINIF
;
A
#
# COMPACT_ATOMS: atom_id res chain seq x y z
N MET A 1 -1.09 -5.13 26.92
CA MET A 1 -2.28 -4.41 26.41
C MET A 1 -2.03 -2.92 26.51
N ILE A 2 -2.52 -2.17 25.56
CA ILE A 2 -2.45 -0.70 25.49
C ILE A 2 -3.84 -0.12 25.24
N ASN A 3 -3.98 1.17 25.49
CA ASN A 3 -5.13 1.94 25.03
C ASN A 3 -4.68 2.96 23.98
N LEU A 4 -5.53 3.22 23.00
CA LEU A 4 -5.28 4.17 21.92
C LEU A 4 -6.33 5.27 21.97
N LYS A 5 -5.91 6.53 21.87
CA LYS A 5 -6.81 7.68 21.78
C LYS A 5 -6.45 8.52 20.57
N PHE A 6 -7.43 8.80 19.73
CA PHE A 6 -7.30 9.63 18.54
C PHE A 6 -8.62 10.35 18.28
N ASN A 7 -8.54 11.61 17.88
CA ASN A 7 -9.73 12.47 17.76
C ASN A 7 -10.57 12.40 19.05
N ASN A 8 -11.84 12.04 18.95
CA ASN A 8 -12.76 11.84 20.08
C ASN A 8 -13.01 10.35 20.40
N HIS A 9 -12.19 9.43 19.85
CA HIS A 9 -12.35 8.00 20.02
C HIS A 9 -11.29 7.42 20.94
N GLU A 10 -11.64 6.33 21.62
CA GLU A 10 -10.75 5.56 22.46
C GLU A 10 -10.96 4.06 22.23
N PHE A 11 -9.88 3.36 21.94
CA PHE A 11 -9.83 1.90 21.88
C PHE A 11 -9.04 1.38 23.08
N SER A 12 -9.72 0.62 23.93
CA SER A 12 -9.11 0.07 25.14
C SER A 12 -8.78 -1.41 25.00
N ASN A 13 -7.79 -1.87 25.79
CA ASN A 13 -7.40 -3.28 25.90
C ASN A 13 -6.92 -3.89 24.56
N ILE A 14 -6.08 -3.16 23.82
CA ILE A 14 -5.47 -3.65 22.58
C ILE A 14 -4.20 -4.46 22.92
N ASP A 15 -4.14 -5.69 22.44
CA ASP A 15 -2.95 -6.56 22.56
C ASP A 15 -2.34 -6.94 21.22
N THR A 16 -3.08 -6.70 20.11
CA THR A 16 -2.66 -7.06 18.77
C THR A 16 -3.00 -5.93 17.77
N VAL A 17 -2.04 -5.60 16.92
CA VAL A 17 -2.25 -4.64 15.82
C VAL A 17 -1.79 -5.26 14.51
N LEU A 18 -2.69 -5.33 13.54
CA LEU A 18 -2.41 -5.73 12.17
C LEU A 18 -2.28 -4.49 11.31
N PHE A 19 -1.29 -4.46 10.45
CA PHE A 19 -1.02 -3.35 9.53
C PHE A 19 -1.13 -3.80 8.09
N ASP A 20 -1.71 -2.96 7.25
CA ASP A 20 -1.37 -2.95 5.85
C ASP A 20 0.06 -2.39 5.67
N LYS A 21 0.63 -2.56 4.47
CA LYS A 21 2.01 -2.16 4.15
C LYS A 21 2.07 -0.86 3.37
N ASP A 22 1.62 -0.90 2.12
CA ASP A 22 1.80 0.19 1.15
C ASP A 22 0.75 1.28 1.35
N GLY A 23 1.17 2.50 1.64
CA GLY A 23 0.30 3.59 2.06
C GLY A 23 0.11 3.70 3.57
N THR A 24 0.49 2.66 4.32
CA THR A 24 0.36 2.62 5.79
C THR A 24 1.68 2.87 6.51
N PHE A 25 2.74 2.13 6.19
CA PHE A 25 4.09 2.38 6.71
C PHE A 25 5.18 2.44 5.64
N ILE A 26 4.84 2.14 4.38
CA ILE A 26 5.66 2.38 3.20
C ILE A 26 4.96 3.43 2.33
N ASP A 27 5.72 4.44 1.90
CA ASP A 27 5.24 5.51 1.02
C ASP A 27 4.92 4.96 -0.37
N LEU A 28 3.66 4.62 -0.59
CA LEU A 28 3.19 4.07 -1.86
C LEU A 28 3.33 5.07 -3.02
N HIS A 29 3.24 6.38 -2.74
CA HIS A 29 3.37 7.40 -3.78
C HIS A 29 4.79 7.42 -4.34
N TYR A 30 5.78 7.29 -3.45
CA TYR A 30 7.18 7.19 -3.86
C TYR A 30 7.43 5.89 -4.64
N PHE A 31 6.99 4.75 -4.12
CA PHE A 31 7.20 3.43 -4.72
C PHE A 31 6.58 3.33 -6.13
N TRP A 32 5.27 3.53 -6.22
CA TRP A 32 4.56 3.42 -7.50
C TRP A 32 4.83 4.58 -8.44
N GLY A 33 5.10 5.78 -7.90
CA GLY A 33 5.56 6.92 -8.69
C GLY A 33 6.86 6.61 -9.40
N LYS A 34 7.86 6.05 -8.70
CA LYS A 34 9.13 5.65 -9.32
C LYS A 34 8.97 4.55 -10.36
N MET A 35 8.11 3.57 -10.11
CA MET A 35 7.78 2.55 -11.11
C MET A 35 7.17 3.19 -12.37
N THR A 36 6.26 4.14 -12.20
CA THR A 36 5.63 4.86 -13.31
C THR A 36 6.63 5.69 -14.08
N GLU A 37 7.49 6.45 -13.39
CA GLU A 37 8.56 7.24 -14.01
C GLU A 37 9.50 6.37 -14.87
N LEU A 38 9.90 5.22 -14.38
CA LEU A 38 10.77 4.31 -15.12
C LEU A 38 10.08 3.75 -16.38
N ARG A 39 8.81 3.35 -16.28
CA ARG A 39 8.03 2.86 -17.42
C ARG A 39 7.89 3.94 -18.50
N VAL A 40 7.53 5.15 -18.11
CA VAL A 40 7.37 6.29 -19.05
C VAL A 40 8.71 6.66 -19.67
N ASN A 41 9.80 6.72 -18.91
CA ASN A 41 11.13 7.01 -19.44
C ASN A 41 11.58 5.96 -20.47
N GLU A 42 11.32 4.69 -20.23
CA GLU A 42 11.66 3.65 -21.20
C GLU A 42 10.85 3.77 -22.50
N ILE A 43 9.56 4.11 -22.40
CA ILE A 43 8.72 4.37 -23.58
C ILE A 43 9.22 5.59 -24.36
N ILE A 44 9.50 6.71 -23.68
CA ILE A 44 10.04 7.93 -24.30
C ILE A 44 11.32 7.60 -25.08
N LYS A 45 12.22 6.85 -24.47
CA LYS A 45 13.50 6.44 -25.06
C LYS A 45 13.31 5.51 -26.27
N LEU A 46 12.48 4.47 -26.15
CA LEU A 46 12.28 3.48 -27.21
C LEU A 46 11.58 4.06 -28.45
N TYR A 47 10.66 4.98 -28.25
CA TYR A 47 9.88 5.57 -29.33
C TYR A 47 10.35 6.98 -29.75
N GLY A 48 11.44 7.47 -29.16
CA GLY A 48 12.02 8.79 -29.50
C GLY A 48 11.07 9.96 -29.25
N LEU A 49 10.23 9.86 -28.21
CA LEU A 49 9.29 10.90 -27.85
C LEU A 49 10.00 12.13 -27.26
N LYS A 50 9.36 13.28 -27.31
CA LYS A 50 9.88 14.48 -26.66
C LYS A 50 9.84 14.33 -25.13
N GLU A 51 10.93 14.64 -24.43
CA GLU A 51 11.01 14.58 -22.96
C GLU A 51 9.92 15.42 -22.26
N GLY A 52 9.47 16.50 -22.88
CA GLY A 52 8.36 17.33 -22.37
C GLY A 52 7.01 16.60 -22.22
N LEU A 53 6.85 15.41 -22.82
CA LEU A 53 5.65 14.59 -22.65
C LEU A 53 5.67 13.74 -21.36
N PHE A 54 6.81 13.67 -20.67
CA PHE A 54 6.98 12.86 -19.47
C PHE A 54 5.89 13.09 -18.41
N PRO A 55 5.56 14.34 -17.98
CA PRO A 55 4.53 14.55 -16.97
C PRO A 55 3.14 14.09 -17.44
N GLU A 56 2.81 14.32 -18.70
CA GLU A 56 1.51 13.94 -19.26
C GLU A 56 1.36 12.42 -19.36
N LEU A 57 2.38 11.70 -19.80
CA LEU A 57 2.38 10.25 -19.84
C LEU A 57 2.33 9.62 -18.44
N CYS A 58 3.02 10.20 -17.46
CA CYS A 58 2.90 9.79 -16.06
C CYS A 58 1.47 9.98 -15.54
N LEU A 59 0.84 11.10 -15.88
CA LEU A 59 -0.54 11.40 -15.50
C LEU A 59 -1.53 10.41 -16.11
N LYS A 60 -1.32 9.99 -17.36
CA LYS A 60 -2.13 8.93 -18.00
C LYS A 60 -2.09 7.60 -17.23
N LEU A 61 -0.96 7.27 -16.61
CA LEU A 61 -0.82 6.12 -15.71
C LEU A 61 -1.32 6.40 -14.27
N GLY A 62 -1.81 7.62 -13.99
CA GLY A 62 -2.34 7.98 -12.67
C GLY A 62 -1.28 8.50 -11.69
N TYR A 63 -0.14 9.01 -12.19
CA TYR A 63 0.89 9.62 -11.34
C TYR A 63 1.05 11.09 -11.69
N ASP A 64 0.71 11.97 -10.74
CA ASP A 64 0.92 13.42 -10.87
C ASP A 64 2.34 13.78 -10.39
N THR A 65 3.20 14.08 -11.36
CA THR A 65 4.60 14.46 -11.10
C THR A 65 4.75 15.82 -10.42
N SER A 66 3.74 16.71 -10.52
CA SER A 66 3.80 18.05 -9.94
C SER A 66 3.73 18.06 -8.41
N CYS A 67 3.02 17.10 -7.85
CA CYS A 67 2.89 16.89 -6.40
C CYS A 67 3.44 15.54 -5.92
N ALA A 68 4.05 14.76 -6.84
CA ALA A 68 4.61 13.43 -6.59
C ALA A 68 3.60 12.46 -5.94
N ARG A 69 2.37 12.40 -6.46
CA ARG A 69 1.30 11.56 -5.89
C ARG A 69 0.67 10.63 -6.93
N MET A 70 0.46 9.39 -6.52
CA MET A 70 -0.46 8.48 -7.20
C MET A 70 -1.89 8.94 -6.95
N LEU A 71 -2.70 9.01 -8.00
CA LEU A 71 -4.09 9.45 -7.94
C LEU A 71 -5.01 8.26 -7.62
N SER A 72 -5.97 8.46 -6.73
CA SER A 72 -6.94 7.42 -6.34
C SER A 72 -7.92 7.04 -7.46
N ASP A 73 -8.13 7.94 -8.42
CA ASP A 73 -8.94 7.75 -9.62
C ASP A 73 -8.10 7.43 -10.88
N GLY A 74 -6.79 7.29 -10.72
CA GLY A 74 -5.86 6.91 -11.79
C GLY A 74 -5.99 5.45 -12.20
N ILE A 75 -5.63 5.13 -13.46
CA ILE A 75 -5.79 3.76 -13.99
C ILE A 75 -4.99 2.72 -13.21
N THR A 76 -3.84 3.09 -12.66
CA THR A 76 -3.02 2.19 -11.83
C THR A 76 -3.67 1.85 -10.49
N ALA A 77 -4.53 2.74 -9.96
CA ALA A 77 -5.26 2.51 -8.72
C ALA A 77 -6.51 1.65 -8.92
N LEU A 78 -7.17 1.80 -10.07
CA LEU A 78 -8.52 1.25 -10.29
C LEU A 78 -8.53 -0.09 -11.03
N TYR A 79 -7.51 -0.39 -11.83
CA TYR A 79 -7.59 -1.50 -12.77
C TYR A 79 -6.47 -2.52 -12.61
N SER A 80 -6.77 -3.75 -13.05
CA SER A 80 -5.77 -4.81 -13.16
C SER A 80 -4.77 -4.50 -14.27
N ARG A 81 -3.57 -5.07 -14.19
CA ARG A 81 -2.49 -4.82 -15.14
C ARG A 81 -2.90 -5.01 -16.61
N PRO A 82 -3.63 -6.07 -17.04
CA PRO A 82 -4.06 -6.19 -18.43
C PRO A 82 -4.94 -5.01 -18.89
N VAL A 83 -5.83 -4.53 -18.03
CA VAL A 83 -6.70 -3.37 -18.35
C VAL A 83 -5.89 -2.08 -18.42
N ILE A 84 -4.90 -1.89 -17.52
CA ILE A 84 -3.97 -0.75 -17.60
C ILE A 84 -3.22 -0.73 -18.92
N ILE A 85 -2.68 -1.88 -19.36
CA ILE A 85 -1.99 -2.04 -20.64
C ILE A 85 -2.91 -1.64 -21.80
N GLN A 86 -4.14 -2.15 -21.81
CA GLN A 86 -5.11 -1.86 -22.86
C GLN A 86 -5.46 -0.36 -22.95
N ILE A 87 -5.69 0.28 -21.81
CA ILE A 87 -6.01 1.72 -21.76
C ILE A 87 -4.79 2.53 -22.22
N PHE A 88 -3.61 2.23 -21.68
CA PHE A 88 -2.42 3.01 -21.96
C PHE A 88 -1.91 2.83 -23.39
N CYS A 89 -2.12 1.67 -24.04
CA CYS A 89 -1.88 1.51 -25.47
C CYS A 89 -2.72 2.49 -26.31
N LYS A 90 -3.97 2.73 -25.94
CA LYS A 90 -4.84 3.70 -26.62
C LYS A 90 -4.37 5.12 -26.37
N ASP A 91 -4.02 5.46 -25.12
CA ASP A 91 -3.49 6.77 -24.81
C ASP A 91 -2.21 7.08 -25.60
N LEU A 92 -1.31 6.09 -25.76
CA LEU A 92 -0.07 6.25 -26.51
C LEU A 92 -0.28 6.55 -28.00
N GLN A 93 -1.41 6.12 -28.59
CA GLN A 93 -1.77 6.46 -30.00
C GLN A 93 -1.97 7.96 -30.17
N ASP A 94 -2.50 8.66 -29.16
CA ASP A 94 -2.69 10.12 -29.21
C ASP A 94 -1.34 10.86 -29.29
N PHE A 95 -0.26 10.22 -28.87
CA PHE A 95 1.11 10.70 -28.97
C PHE A 95 1.87 10.17 -30.20
N GLY A 96 1.16 9.49 -31.10
CA GLY A 96 1.76 8.96 -32.34
C GLY A 96 2.51 7.63 -32.15
N VAL A 97 2.37 6.98 -31.00
CA VAL A 97 2.99 5.67 -30.73
C VAL A 97 2.01 4.56 -31.10
N ASN A 98 2.36 3.77 -32.09
CA ASN A 98 1.61 2.57 -32.46
C ASN A 98 2.29 1.34 -31.84
N ILE A 99 1.78 0.90 -30.70
CA ILE A 99 2.31 -0.21 -29.89
C ILE A 99 1.21 -1.24 -29.64
N SER A 100 1.55 -2.51 -29.70
CA SER A 100 0.63 -3.60 -29.31
C SER A 100 0.64 -3.78 -27.78
N GLU A 101 -0.46 -4.34 -27.26
CA GLU A 101 -0.57 -4.68 -25.82
C GLU A 101 0.58 -5.60 -25.38
N ASN A 102 0.96 -6.58 -26.20
CA ASN A 102 2.05 -7.50 -25.89
C ASN A 102 3.43 -6.79 -25.82
N GLU A 103 3.70 -5.85 -26.71
CA GLU A 103 4.93 -5.06 -26.69
C GLU A 103 4.99 -4.16 -25.44
N LEU A 104 3.87 -3.49 -25.12
CA LEU A 104 3.81 -2.64 -23.92
C LEU A 104 3.95 -3.48 -22.64
N GLU A 105 3.36 -4.68 -22.61
CA GLU A 105 3.53 -5.60 -21.47
C GLU A 105 4.98 -6.04 -21.29
N ASN A 106 5.68 -6.36 -22.39
CA ASN A 106 7.10 -6.71 -22.36
C ASN A 106 7.96 -5.54 -21.83
N ILE A 107 7.65 -4.29 -22.20
CA ILE A 107 8.32 -3.11 -21.67
C ILE A 107 8.09 -3.01 -20.14
N PHE A 108 6.83 -3.15 -19.72
CA PHE A 108 6.49 -3.09 -18.29
C PHE A 108 7.16 -4.22 -17.49
N ASP A 109 7.29 -5.41 -18.05
CA ASP A 109 7.98 -6.54 -17.42
C ASP A 109 9.48 -6.30 -17.29
N SER A 110 10.12 -5.78 -18.35
CA SER A 110 11.55 -5.46 -18.30
C SER A 110 11.84 -4.39 -17.26
N VAL A 111 11.05 -3.33 -17.22
CA VAL A 111 11.16 -2.28 -16.20
C VAL A 111 10.89 -2.83 -14.80
N SER A 112 9.87 -3.67 -14.64
CA SER A 112 9.57 -4.29 -13.35
C SER A 112 10.72 -5.16 -12.86
N THR A 113 11.35 -5.92 -13.76
CA THR A 113 12.52 -6.74 -13.41
C THR A 113 13.67 -5.89 -12.86
N ILE A 114 14.01 -4.80 -13.54
CA ILE A 114 15.06 -3.86 -13.09
C ILE A 114 14.67 -3.20 -11.78
N PHE A 115 13.41 -2.76 -11.67
CA PHE A 115 12.89 -2.11 -10.48
C PHE A 115 12.98 -3.02 -9.25
N TYR A 116 12.54 -4.28 -9.36
CA TYR A 116 12.56 -5.20 -8.23
C TYR A 116 13.97 -5.68 -7.86
N GLN A 117 14.94 -5.69 -8.78
CA GLN A 117 16.33 -5.94 -8.44
C GLN A 117 16.91 -4.87 -7.49
N ASP A 118 16.46 -3.62 -7.65
CA ASP A 118 16.88 -2.46 -6.85
C ASP A 118 15.72 -1.89 -6.00
N MET A 119 14.69 -2.68 -5.73
CA MET A 119 13.43 -2.26 -5.09
C MET A 119 13.65 -1.36 -3.87
N ILE A 120 14.68 -1.62 -3.12
CA ILE A 120 15.04 -0.88 -1.92
C ILE A 120 15.33 0.60 -2.20
N LYS A 121 15.91 0.94 -3.33
CA LYS A 121 16.14 2.34 -3.74
C LYS A 121 14.82 3.11 -3.94
N TYR A 122 13.75 2.37 -4.21
CA TYR A 122 12.42 2.90 -4.51
C TYR A 122 11.44 2.71 -3.34
N THR A 123 11.93 2.23 -2.19
CA THR A 123 11.14 2.03 -0.99
C THR A 123 11.47 3.11 0.03
N LYS A 124 10.45 3.85 0.47
CA LYS A 124 10.59 4.91 1.46
C LYS A 124 9.64 4.66 2.63
N PRO A 125 10.17 4.72 3.86
CA PRO A 125 9.34 4.63 5.07
C PRO A 125 8.42 5.84 5.24
N ILE A 126 7.29 5.63 5.92
CA ILE A 126 6.51 6.68 6.56
C ILE A 126 6.97 6.72 8.02
N ASP A 127 7.82 7.68 8.37
CA ASP A 127 8.52 7.73 9.66
C ASP A 127 7.56 7.68 10.85
N SER A 128 6.45 8.42 10.79
CA SER A 128 5.41 8.41 11.84
C SER A 128 4.84 7.02 12.13
N ALA A 129 4.71 6.20 11.08
CA ALA A 129 4.20 4.84 11.22
C ALA A 129 5.24 3.93 11.87
N ILE A 130 6.50 4.04 11.49
CA ILE A 130 7.57 3.23 12.05
C ILE A 130 7.77 3.53 13.54
N ASP A 131 7.71 4.79 13.92
CA ASP A 131 7.84 5.19 15.33
C ASP A 131 6.65 4.69 16.17
N PHE A 132 5.43 4.74 15.63
CA PHE A 132 4.25 4.15 16.27
C PHE A 132 4.42 2.64 16.44
N ILE A 133 4.83 1.90 15.39
CA ILE A 133 5.04 0.44 15.45
C ILE A 133 6.09 0.07 16.50
N LYS A 134 7.23 0.77 16.52
CA LYS A 134 8.27 0.56 17.54
C LYS A 134 7.74 0.79 18.95
N ASN A 135 6.94 1.84 19.16
CA ASN A 135 6.38 2.18 20.47
C ASN A 135 5.42 1.08 20.96
N ILE A 136 4.45 0.65 20.16
CA ILE A 136 3.53 -0.43 20.58
C ILE A 136 4.25 -1.76 20.78
N LYS A 137 5.24 -2.06 19.94
CA LYS A 137 6.05 -3.27 20.07
C LYS A 137 6.84 -3.30 21.38
N SER A 138 7.43 -2.16 21.78
CA SER A 138 8.15 -2.04 23.07
C SER A 138 7.26 -2.23 24.29
N ARG A 139 5.94 -2.07 24.15
CA ARG A 139 4.92 -2.31 25.17
C ARG A 139 4.36 -3.74 25.15
N GLY A 140 4.96 -4.64 24.35
CA GLY A 140 4.59 -6.04 24.28
C GLY A 140 3.34 -6.34 23.44
N VAL A 141 2.90 -5.41 22.58
CA VAL A 141 1.79 -5.63 21.64
C VAL A 141 2.26 -6.56 20.54
N LYS A 142 1.43 -7.54 20.16
CA LYS A 142 1.65 -8.38 18.98
C LYS A 142 1.38 -7.55 17.73
N THR A 143 2.23 -7.70 16.73
CA THR A 143 2.13 -6.95 15.48
C THR A 143 2.21 -7.89 14.30
N GLY A 144 1.39 -7.66 13.30
CA GLY A 144 1.40 -8.43 12.05
C GLY A 144 1.21 -7.54 10.83
N ILE A 145 1.61 -8.05 9.67
CA ILE A 145 1.37 -7.43 8.37
C ILE A 145 0.34 -8.27 7.61
N VAL A 146 -0.66 -7.61 7.03
CA VAL A 146 -1.62 -8.20 6.10
C VAL A 146 -1.67 -7.33 4.85
N THR A 147 -1.02 -7.76 3.78
CA THR A 147 -0.80 -6.94 2.58
C THR A 147 -1.24 -7.65 1.30
N SER A 148 -1.58 -6.86 0.27
CA SER A 148 -1.78 -7.35 -1.11
C SER A 148 -0.47 -7.55 -1.88
N ASP A 149 0.67 -7.18 -1.30
CA ASP A 149 2.00 -7.49 -1.86
C ASP A 149 2.42 -8.94 -1.53
N SER A 150 3.50 -9.40 -2.16
CA SER A 150 4.05 -10.74 -1.87
C SER A 150 4.75 -10.79 -0.51
N VAL A 151 4.75 -11.98 0.09
CA VAL A 151 5.50 -12.27 1.34
C VAL A 151 7.00 -12.00 1.10
N GLU A 152 7.53 -12.44 -0.05
CA GLU A 152 8.94 -12.24 -0.40
C GLU A 152 9.33 -10.77 -0.46
N SER A 153 8.58 -9.94 -1.21
CA SER A 153 8.80 -8.50 -1.32
C SER A 153 8.73 -7.81 0.05
N THR A 154 7.77 -8.21 0.87
CA THR A 154 7.61 -7.68 2.22
C THR A 154 8.82 -8.03 3.10
N HIS A 155 9.28 -9.28 3.10
CA HIS A 155 10.46 -9.67 3.85
C HIS A 155 11.75 -8.98 3.39
N LEU A 156 11.93 -8.77 2.07
CA LEU A 156 13.06 -8.00 1.54
C LEU A 156 13.07 -6.57 2.11
N THR A 157 11.90 -5.92 2.14
CA THR A 157 11.73 -4.59 2.74
C THR A 157 12.06 -4.59 4.24
N LEU A 158 11.49 -5.53 5.01
CA LEU A 158 11.72 -5.64 6.44
C LEU A 158 13.19 -5.88 6.78
N LYS A 159 13.85 -6.77 6.04
CA LYS A 159 15.26 -7.09 6.21
C LYS A 159 16.15 -5.88 5.92
N HIS A 160 15.87 -5.14 4.85
CA HIS A 160 16.66 -3.96 4.48
C HIS A 160 16.66 -2.89 5.57
N PHE A 161 15.49 -2.60 6.13
CA PHE A 161 15.35 -1.60 7.18
C PHE A 161 15.60 -2.13 8.59
N ASN A 162 15.96 -3.41 8.74
CA ASN A 162 16.10 -4.10 10.04
C ASN A 162 14.80 -4.06 10.87
N TRP A 163 13.65 -4.21 10.21
CA TRP A 163 12.32 -4.19 10.85
C TRP A 163 11.72 -5.57 11.10
N GLU A 164 12.40 -6.65 10.72
CA GLU A 164 11.93 -8.01 10.97
C GLU A 164 11.50 -8.23 12.43
N PRO A 165 12.24 -7.72 13.46
CA PRO A 165 11.82 -7.90 14.86
C PRO A 165 10.56 -7.13 15.24
N LEU A 166 10.13 -6.16 14.42
CA LEU A 166 8.92 -5.38 14.69
C LEU A 166 7.64 -6.15 14.44
N PHE A 167 7.68 -7.23 13.64
CA PHE A 167 6.49 -7.98 13.25
C PHE A 167 6.59 -9.45 13.63
N ASN A 168 5.49 -10.00 14.11
CA ASN A 168 5.38 -11.40 14.52
C ASN A 168 4.91 -12.31 13.38
N VAL A 169 4.20 -11.74 12.38
CA VAL A 169 3.67 -12.47 11.22
C VAL A 169 3.60 -11.55 10.01
N VAL A 170 3.78 -12.13 8.83
CA VAL A 170 3.57 -11.49 7.52
C VAL A 170 2.63 -12.37 6.72
N ILE A 171 1.50 -11.81 6.31
CA ILE A 171 0.52 -12.44 5.42
C ILE A 171 0.49 -11.61 4.14
N GLY A 172 0.96 -12.19 3.04
CA GLY A 172 0.94 -11.60 1.71
C GLY A 172 -0.15 -12.21 0.83
N ARG A 173 -0.24 -11.72 -0.41
CA ARG A 173 -1.28 -12.12 -1.37
C ARG A 173 -1.33 -13.63 -1.65
N GLU A 174 -0.21 -14.34 -1.59
CA GLU A 174 -0.11 -15.78 -1.83
C GLU A 174 -0.33 -16.64 -0.60
N SER A 175 -0.50 -16.03 0.58
CA SER A 175 -0.71 -16.77 1.83
C SER A 175 -2.07 -17.42 1.90
N THR A 176 -3.07 -16.90 1.17
CA THR A 176 -4.41 -17.48 1.05
C THR A 176 -4.83 -17.54 -0.41
N THR A 177 -5.82 -18.39 -0.72
CA THR A 177 -6.44 -18.44 -2.06
C THR A 177 -7.46 -17.31 -2.29
N GLU A 178 -7.89 -16.66 -1.22
CA GLU A 178 -8.87 -15.58 -1.23
C GLU A 178 -8.19 -14.22 -1.18
N THR A 179 -8.87 -13.20 -1.72
CA THR A 179 -8.39 -11.82 -1.69
C THR A 179 -8.40 -11.24 -0.27
N LYS A 180 -7.70 -10.12 -0.08
CA LYS A 180 -7.59 -9.47 1.24
C LYS A 180 -8.95 -9.08 1.81
N GLU A 181 -9.86 -8.59 0.97
CA GLU A 181 -11.21 -8.14 1.36
C GLU A 181 -12.08 -9.26 1.91
N SER A 182 -11.82 -10.52 1.57
CA SER A 182 -12.57 -11.66 2.11
C SER A 182 -12.45 -11.80 3.63
N GLY A 183 -11.38 -11.21 4.20
CA GLY A 183 -11.01 -11.38 5.61
C GLY A 183 -10.20 -12.65 5.89
N ALA A 184 -10.04 -13.56 4.94
CA ALA A 184 -9.26 -14.77 5.12
C ALA A 184 -7.80 -14.50 5.52
N PRO A 185 -7.07 -13.56 4.89
CA PRO A 185 -5.72 -13.21 5.31
C PRO A 185 -5.65 -12.66 6.75
N VAL A 186 -6.63 -11.86 7.16
CA VAL A 186 -6.70 -11.34 8.53
C VAL A 186 -6.98 -12.47 9.53
N LYS A 187 -7.92 -13.38 9.23
CA LYS A 187 -8.19 -14.57 10.07
C LYS A 187 -6.96 -15.43 10.25
N MET A 188 -6.21 -15.66 9.16
CA MET A 188 -4.95 -16.40 9.20
C MET A 188 -3.91 -15.73 10.11
N ALA A 189 -3.78 -14.40 10.03
CA ALA A 189 -2.91 -13.65 10.93
C ALA A 189 -3.31 -13.79 12.40
N LEU A 190 -4.62 -13.71 12.71
CA LEU A 190 -5.16 -13.90 14.06
C LEU A 190 -4.86 -15.29 14.60
N GLU A 191 -5.05 -16.33 13.78
CA GLU A 191 -4.78 -17.71 14.15
C GLU A 191 -3.30 -17.93 14.49
N ILE A 192 -2.39 -17.50 13.62
CA ILE A 192 -0.93 -17.64 13.83
C ILE A 192 -0.49 -16.89 15.10
N LEU A 193 -1.05 -15.72 15.35
CA LEU A 193 -0.73 -14.90 16.52
C LEU A 193 -1.41 -15.41 17.81
N GLY A 194 -2.39 -16.33 17.70
CA GLY A 194 -3.26 -16.66 18.82
C GLY A 194 -3.94 -15.40 19.39
N ALA A 195 -4.44 -14.55 18.51
CA ALA A 195 -5.00 -13.24 18.85
C ALA A 195 -6.53 -13.27 18.90
N ASN A 196 -7.10 -12.50 19.84
CA ASN A 196 -8.55 -12.37 19.96
C ASN A 196 -9.04 -11.19 19.08
N PRO A 197 -10.04 -11.37 18.21
CA PRO A 197 -10.61 -10.28 17.42
C PRO A 197 -11.03 -9.05 18.25
N GLN A 198 -11.57 -9.24 19.47
CA GLN A 198 -12.02 -8.14 20.33
C GLN A 198 -10.88 -7.26 20.89
N SER A 199 -9.65 -7.78 20.97
CA SER A 199 -8.46 -7.03 21.41
C SER A 199 -7.50 -6.71 20.26
N THR A 200 -7.92 -7.00 19.03
CA THR A 200 -7.15 -6.74 17.81
C THR A 200 -7.71 -5.53 17.06
N ILE A 201 -6.84 -4.70 16.51
CA ILE A 201 -7.19 -3.67 15.54
C ILE A 201 -6.45 -3.89 14.23
N MET A 202 -7.04 -3.42 13.13
CA MET A 202 -6.35 -3.28 11.86
C MET A 202 -6.11 -1.80 11.55
N ILE A 203 -4.94 -1.49 11.01
CA ILE A 203 -4.58 -0.15 10.52
C ILE A 203 -4.21 -0.29 9.04
N GLY A 204 -4.85 0.51 8.19
CA GLY A 204 -4.61 0.52 6.75
C GLY A 204 -5.00 1.87 6.14
N ASP A 205 -4.74 2.07 4.85
CA ASP A 205 -4.97 3.34 4.16
C ASP A 205 -6.15 3.30 3.17
N ALA A 206 -6.82 2.15 3.04
CA ALA A 206 -7.85 1.95 2.02
C ALA A 206 -9.13 1.30 2.57
N PRO A 207 -10.29 1.49 1.91
CA PRO A 207 -11.54 0.79 2.25
C PRO A 207 -11.41 -0.74 2.25
N MET A 208 -10.49 -1.29 1.46
CA MET A 208 -10.13 -2.72 1.45
C MET A 208 -9.71 -3.22 2.83
N ASP A 209 -8.94 -2.42 3.58
CA ASP A 209 -8.46 -2.78 4.92
C ASP A 209 -9.61 -2.87 5.92
N TYR A 210 -10.55 -1.93 5.83
CA TYR A 210 -11.78 -1.96 6.62
C TYR A 210 -12.62 -3.20 6.31
N LEU A 211 -12.81 -3.52 5.03
CA LEU A 211 -13.56 -4.73 4.63
C LEU A 211 -12.88 -6.01 5.10
N ALA A 212 -11.54 -6.10 4.95
CA ALA A 212 -10.76 -7.24 5.41
C ALA A 212 -10.92 -7.47 6.92
N ALA A 213 -10.78 -6.42 7.71
CA ALA A 213 -10.96 -6.46 9.16
C ALA A 213 -12.39 -6.88 9.53
N LYS A 214 -13.40 -6.21 8.96
CA LYS A 214 -14.82 -6.50 9.21
C LYS A 214 -15.19 -7.94 8.87
N ASN A 215 -14.77 -8.45 7.71
CA ASN A 215 -15.05 -9.82 7.27
C ASN A 215 -14.28 -10.88 8.09
N ALA A 216 -13.24 -10.46 8.80
CA ALA A 216 -12.53 -11.28 9.77
C ALA A 216 -13.13 -11.22 11.19
N GLY A 217 -14.12 -10.37 11.43
CA GLY A 217 -14.77 -10.20 12.73
C GLY A 217 -14.07 -9.21 13.66
N LEU A 218 -13.26 -8.30 13.12
CA LEU A 218 -12.72 -7.18 13.87
C LEU A 218 -13.71 -6.01 13.86
N ASP A 219 -14.01 -5.46 15.03
CA ASP A 219 -14.89 -4.30 15.17
C ASP A 219 -14.14 -2.96 15.06
N ARG A 220 -12.80 -3.01 15.04
CA ARG A 220 -11.94 -1.84 15.16
C ARG A 220 -10.93 -1.77 14.02
N THR A 221 -11.11 -0.78 13.16
CA THR A 221 -10.20 -0.49 12.04
C THR A 221 -9.93 1.00 12.01
N ILE A 222 -8.65 1.39 12.03
CA ILE A 222 -8.23 2.77 11.85
C ILE A 222 -7.77 2.92 10.39
N LEU A 223 -8.37 3.87 9.67
CA LEU A 223 -7.93 4.23 8.33
C LEU A 223 -7.05 5.48 8.38
N VAL A 224 -5.86 5.38 7.80
CA VAL A 224 -4.86 6.46 7.80
C VAL A 224 -4.74 7.06 6.39
N ALA A 225 -4.78 8.39 6.28
CA ALA A 225 -4.78 9.10 5.00
C ALA A 225 -3.35 9.33 4.43
N THR A 226 -2.43 8.41 4.71
CA THR A 226 -1.07 8.44 4.16
C THR A 226 -0.96 7.76 2.79
N GLY A 227 -2.03 7.06 2.37
CA GLY A 227 -2.14 6.45 1.04
C GLY A 227 -2.75 7.36 -0.02
N GLN A 228 -3.38 6.75 -1.02
CA GLN A 228 -3.98 7.48 -2.16
C GLN A 228 -5.24 8.23 -1.78
N ILE A 229 -6.01 7.74 -0.80
CA ILE A 229 -7.33 8.25 -0.44
C ILE A 229 -7.20 9.28 0.68
N LYS A 230 -7.83 10.43 0.50
CA LYS A 230 -7.83 11.51 1.50
C LYS A 230 -8.74 11.18 2.68
N GLN A 231 -8.50 11.83 3.82
CA GLN A 231 -9.23 11.58 5.06
C GLN A 231 -10.74 11.82 4.93
N ASP A 232 -11.16 12.87 4.21
CA ASP A 232 -12.57 13.20 4.00
C ASP A 232 -13.31 12.12 3.20
N GLU A 233 -12.60 11.40 2.33
CA GLU A 233 -13.15 10.28 1.59
C GLU A 233 -13.13 8.98 2.41
N LEU A 234 -12.05 8.70 3.12
CA LEU A 234 -11.96 7.57 4.03
C LEU A 234 -13.04 7.62 5.13
N SER A 235 -13.41 8.82 5.60
CA SER A 235 -14.44 9.00 6.61
C SER A 235 -15.86 8.62 6.15
N LYS A 236 -16.09 8.43 4.85
CA LYS A 236 -17.33 7.83 4.34
C LYS A 236 -17.38 6.31 4.57
N THR A 237 -16.23 5.68 4.78
CA THR A 237 -16.11 4.23 5.03
C THR A 237 -16.09 3.92 6.52
N SER A 238 -15.37 4.70 7.31
CA SER A 238 -15.22 4.52 8.76
C SER A 238 -15.10 5.86 9.47
N GLU A 239 -15.70 5.98 10.65
CA GLU A 239 -15.51 7.13 11.54
C GLU A 239 -14.10 7.17 12.18
N TYR A 240 -13.39 6.05 12.18
CA TYR A 240 -12.06 5.90 12.74
C TYR A 240 -10.99 6.24 11.70
N THR A 241 -10.91 7.52 11.32
CA THR A 241 -9.95 8.01 10.31
C THR A 241 -9.01 9.05 10.91
N ILE A 242 -7.74 9.00 10.49
CA ILE A 242 -6.68 9.91 10.93
C ILE A 242 -5.83 10.34 9.73
N ASN A 243 -5.10 11.45 9.85
CA ASN A 243 -4.17 11.85 8.80
C ASN A 243 -2.86 11.06 8.85
N THR A 244 -2.33 10.86 10.04
CA THR A 244 -1.07 10.14 10.27
C THR A 244 -1.14 9.32 11.57
N LEU A 245 -0.26 8.34 11.74
CA LEU A 245 -0.18 7.58 13.00
C LEU A 245 0.33 8.42 14.20
N ASN A 246 0.88 9.62 13.95
CA ASN A 246 1.17 10.59 15.02
C ASN A 246 -0.08 11.15 15.70
N ASP A 247 -1.25 11.03 15.06
CA ASP A 247 -2.52 11.48 15.65
C ASP A 247 -3.01 10.54 16.76
N ILE A 248 -2.35 9.39 16.97
CA ILE A 248 -2.72 8.40 17.97
C ILE A 248 -1.86 8.57 19.23
N ASN A 249 -2.51 8.81 20.36
CA ASN A 249 -1.88 8.76 21.67
C ASN A 249 -2.00 7.35 22.27
N ILE A 250 -0.88 6.81 22.78
CA ILE A 250 -0.78 5.47 23.39
C ILE A 250 -0.59 5.63 24.91
N PHE A 251 -1.43 4.97 25.71
CA PHE A 251 -1.36 5.02 27.16
C PHE A 251 -1.74 3.70 27.84
#